data_2cc58dd357e4cdb55ba16ef8742fcbf6
#
_entry.id   2cc58dd357e4cdb55ba16ef8742fcbf6
#
_cell.length_a   1.000
_cell.length_b   1.000
_cell.length_c   1.000
_cell.angle_alpha   90.00
_cell.angle_beta   90.00
_cell.angle_gamma   90.00
#
_symmetry.space_group_name_H-M   'P 1'
#
loop_
_entity.id
_entity.type
_entity.pdbx_description
1 polymer ?
#
loop_
_entity_poly.entity_id
_entity_poly.type
_entity_poly.pdbx_seq_one_letter_code
_entity_poly.pdbx_strand_id
1 'polypeptide(L)'
;MKKILFFATCLGLVFSIFCSAFAEELKPIQLPKPQVDGGKPLMQVLKERSSSREFSSQKMPLQVLSNLLWAASGVNRPESGRRTAPTAANWQEIDIYLAMAEGLYLYEAKSHLLKPVLAEDIRALTGRQSFVKDAPLNLIYVADFSRIGRGTNEEKDFFSAADTGFIAQNVYLFCASEGMATVVRANIDKPTLAKTMKLGPDQRITLSQTVGYAKK
;
A
#
# COMPACT_ATOMS: atom_id res chain seq x y z
N MET A 1 68.51 18.04 -48.37
CA MET A 1 67.59 18.87 -47.63
C MET A 1 66.35 17.97 -47.31
N LYS A 2 66.31 17.39 -46.12
CA LYS A 2 65.23 16.46 -45.69
C LYS A 2 64.25 17.22 -44.82
N LYS A 3 62.96 17.29 -45.24
CA LYS A 3 61.87 17.84 -44.45
C LYS A 3 61.31 16.74 -43.51
N ILE A 4 61.42 16.95 -42.22
CA ILE A 4 60.83 16.07 -41.19
C ILE A 4 59.45 16.59 -40.94
N LEU A 5 58.45 15.75 -41.16
CA LEU A 5 57.03 16.01 -40.88
C LEU A 5 56.72 15.47 -39.49
N PHE A 6 56.39 16.37 -38.56
CA PHE A 6 55.92 16.00 -37.18
C PHE A 6 54.41 15.71 -37.19
N PHE A 7 54.04 14.47 -36.94
CA PHE A 7 52.67 14.09 -36.70
C PHE A 7 52.38 14.21 -35.18
N ALA A 8 51.57 15.19 -34.80
CA ALA A 8 51.08 15.31 -33.45
C ALA A 8 49.76 14.49 -33.31
N THR A 9 49.86 13.35 -32.64
CA THR A 9 48.71 12.54 -32.25
C THR A 9 48.08 13.12 -30.99
N CYS A 10 46.92 13.81 -31.11
CA CYS A 10 46.08 14.19 -29.99
C CYS A 10 45.31 12.97 -29.52
N LEU A 11 45.74 12.39 -28.40
CA LEU A 11 45.02 11.34 -27.68
C LEU A 11 43.94 12.00 -26.81
N GLY A 12 42.70 12.06 -27.33
CA GLY A 12 41.55 12.56 -26.58
C GLY A 12 41.13 11.53 -25.54
N LEU A 13 41.41 11.81 -24.28
CA LEU A 13 40.85 11.04 -23.13
C LEU A 13 39.37 11.40 -22.98
N VAL A 14 38.46 10.54 -23.46
CA VAL A 14 37.04 10.65 -23.18
C VAL A 14 36.81 10.11 -21.76
N PHE A 15 36.69 11.01 -20.78
CA PHE A 15 36.31 10.70 -19.44
C PHE A 15 34.78 10.48 -19.43
N SER A 16 34.35 9.22 -19.63
CA SER A 16 32.95 8.83 -19.43
C SER A 16 32.62 8.91 -17.93
N ILE A 17 32.00 10.01 -17.53
CA ILE A 17 31.40 10.14 -16.18
C ILE A 17 30.21 9.19 -16.16
N PHE A 18 30.39 7.99 -15.64
CA PHE A 18 29.29 7.12 -15.23
C PHE A 18 28.61 7.79 -14.03
N CYS A 19 27.58 8.57 -14.30
CA CYS A 19 26.65 9.02 -13.28
C CYS A 19 25.83 7.80 -12.86
N SER A 20 26.36 7.00 -11.92
CA SER A 20 25.57 5.98 -11.24
C SER A 20 24.49 6.72 -10.46
N ALA A 21 23.29 6.81 -11.02
CA ALA A 21 22.12 7.18 -10.26
C ALA A 21 21.96 6.10 -9.18
N PHE A 22 22.43 6.40 -7.97
CA PHE A 22 22.08 5.60 -6.81
C PHE A 22 20.56 5.70 -6.67
N ALA A 23 19.84 4.66 -7.07
CA ALA A 23 18.45 4.51 -6.70
C ALA A 23 18.42 4.55 -5.17
N GLU A 24 17.78 5.56 -4.59
CA GLU A 24 17.64 5.67 -3.14
C GLU A 24 16.94 4.41 -2.64
N GLU A 25 17.61 3.66 -1.79
CA GLU A 25 17.08 2.41 -1.24
C GLU A 25 15.86 2.73 -0.38
N LEU A 26 14.72 2.13 -0.70
CA LEU A 26 13.50 2.31 0.04
C LEU A 26 13.69 1.77 1.47
N LYS A 27 13.55 2.63 2.49
CA LYS A 27 13.80 2.27 3.89
C LYS A 27 12.52 1.91 4.62
N PRO A 28 12.59 1.04 5.66
CA PRO A 28 11.47 0.82 6.56
C PRO A 28 11.02 2.13 7.22
N ILE A 29 9.70 2.29 7.40
CA ILE A 29 9.13 3.45 8.08
C ILE A 29 8.49 2.99 9.39
N GLN A 30 9.10 3.35 10.52
CA GLN A 30 8.48 3.15 11.82
C GLN A 30 7.28 4.10 11.94
N LEU A 31 6.09 3.55 12.12
CA LEU A 31 4.88 4.34 12.34
C LEU A 31 4.85 4.87 13.78
N PRO A 32 4.39 6.10 14.01
CA PRO A 32 4.16 6.59 15.36
C PRO A 32 3.07 5.76 16.05
N LYS A 33 3.05 5.77 17.38
CA LYS A 33 1.98 5.11 18.16
C LYS A 33 0.61 5.62 17.69
N PRO A 34 -0.34 4.72 17.38
CA PRO A 34 -1.68 5.14 16.96
C PRO A 34 -2.40 5.88 18.10
N GLN A 35 -3.11 6.93 17.73
CA GLN A 35 -4.00 7.68 18.63
C GLN A 35 -5.37 7.03 18.56
N VAL A 36 -5.80 6.40 19.64
CA VAL A 36 -7.04 5.59 19.68
C VAL A 36 -8.17 6.25 20.46
N ASP A 37 -7.87 7.39 21.10
CA ASP A 37 -8.82 8.14 21.92
C ASP A 37 -9.34 9.35 21.13
N GLY A 38 -10.29 9.13 20.22
CA GLY A 38 -10.79 10.20 19.36
C GLY A 38 -11.75 9.71 18.29
N GLY A 39 -12.02 10.60 17.34
CA GLY A 39 -12.95 10.34 16.25
C GLY A 39 -14.39 10.73 16.56
N LYS A 40 -15.27 10.59 15.57
CA LYS A 40 -16.71 10.86 15.70
C LYS A 40 -17.44 9.65 16.29
N PRO A 41 -18.60 9.85 16.94
CA PRO A 41 -19.45 8.76 17.41
C PRO A 41 -19.81 7.79 16.26
N LEU A 42 -19.80 6.48 16.54
CA LEU A 42 -20.01 5.44 15.53
C LEU A 42 -21.26 5.67 14.66
N MET A 43 -22.40 6.03 15.25
CA MET A 43 -23.65 6.24 14.51
C MET A 43 -23.55 7.43 13.55
N GLN A 44 -22.81 8.46 13.92
CA GLN A 44 -22.53 9.59 13.04
C GLN A 44 -21.60 9.16 11.88
N VAL A 45 -20.56 8.39 12.17
CA VAL A 45 -19.65 7.86 11.15
C VAL A 45 -20.39 6.98 10.13
N LEU A 46 -21.29 6.09 10.61
CA LEU A 46 -22.12 5.26 9.73
C LEU A 46 -23.04 6.10 8.83
N LYS A 47 -23.61 7.18 9.37
CA LYS A 47 -24.46 8.12 8.61
C LYS A 47 -23.66 8.86 7.53
N GLU A 48 -22.41 9.24 7.81
CA GLU A 48 -21.54 10.04 6.93
C GLU A 48 -20.73 9.20 5.96
N ARG A 49 -20.56 7.89 6.22
CA ARG A 49 -19.76 6.99 5.40
C ARG A 49 -20.25 6.99 3.95
N SER A 50 -19.36 7.34 3.04
CA SER A 50 -19.63 7.35 1.60
C SER A 50 -18.41 6.85 0.79
N SER A 51 -18.63 6.54 -0.49
CA SER A 51 -17.55 6.27 -1.43
C SER A 51 -17.28 7.52 -2.26
N SER A 52 -16.06 8.04 -2.20
CA SER A 52 -15.61 9.18 -2.98
C SER A 52 -14.59 8.74 -4.03
N ARG A 53 -14.64 9.34 -5.22
CA ARG A 53 -13.73 9.07 -6.35
C ARG A 53 -12.94 10.31 -6.75
N GLU A 54 -13.02 11.36 -5.97
CA GLU A 54 -12.29 12.61 -6.18
C GLU A 54 -11.29 12.81 -5.05
N PHE A 55 -10.01 12.79 -5.42
CA PHE A 55 -8.90 12.84 -4.47
C PHE A 55 -7.98 14.01 -4.79
N SER A 56 -7.55 14.72 -3.76
CA SER A 56 -6.42 15.64 -3.86
C SER A 56 -5.11 14.85 -3.82
N SER A 57 -4.04 15.41 -4.37
CA SER A 57 -2.68 14.85 -4.27
C SER A 57 -2.01 15.15 -2.93
N GLN A 58 -2.73 15.77 -1.98
CA GLN A 58 -2.19 16.13 -0.67
C GLN A 58 -1.66 14.90 0.06
N LYS A 59 -0.39 14.93 0.43
CA LYS A 59 0.28 13.87 1.17
C LYS A 59 -0.37 13.68 2.55
N MET A 60 -0.51 12.43 2.94
CA MET A 60 -1.06 12.07 4.25
C MET A 60 0.03 12.19 5.34
N PRO A 61 -0.22 12.90 6.46
CA PRO A 61 0.70 12.90 7.59
C PRO A 61 0.92 11.50 8.14
N LEU A 62 2.14 11.21 8.61
CA LEU A 62 2.50 9.88 9.10
C LEU A 62 1.64 9.42 10.29
N GLN A 63 1.20 10.35 11.15
CA GLN A 63 0.29 10.04 12.26
C GLN A 63 -1.10 9.60 11.77
N VAL A 64 -1.63 10.25 10.72
CA VAL A 64 -2.93 9.87 10.11
C VAL A 64 -2.82 8.50 9.46
N LEU A 65 -1.70 8.23 8.76
CA LEU A 65 -1.42 6.93 8.17
C LEU A 65 -1.31 5.83 9.24
N SER A 66 -0.64 6.12 10.36
CA SER A 66 -0.55 5.22 11.52
C SER A 66 -1.94 4.87 12.07
N ASN A 67 -2.76 5.87 12.33
CA ASN A 67 -4.11 5.71 12.85
C ASN A 67 -5.00 4.90 11.88
N LEU A 68 -4.93 5.21 10.58
CA LEU A 68 -5.62 4.50 9.50
C LEU A 68 -5.29 3.00 9.48
N LEU A 69 -4.00 2.67 9.50
CA LEU A 69 -3.53 1.28 9.41
C LEU A 69 -3.86 0.49 10.68
N TRP A 70 -3.76 1.15 11.83
CA TRP A 70 -4.21 0.53 13.08
C TRP A 70 -5.72 0.29 13.06
N ALA A 71 -6.53 1.25 12.63
CA ALA A 71 -7.97 1.06 12.48
C ALA A 71 -8.29 -0.09 11.50
N ALA A 72 -7.58 -0.16 10.38
CA ALA A 72 -7.78 -1.17 9.34
C ALA A 72 -7.55 -2.60 9.88
N SER A 73 -6.37 -2.87 10.44
CA SER A 73 -5.98 -4.21 10.89
C SER A 73 -4.82 -4.20 11.90
N GLY A 74 -4.78 -3.19 12.78
CA GLY A 74 -3.78 -3.11 13.84
C GLY A 74 -4.01 -4.11 14.96
N VAL A 75 -2.96 -4.39 15.76
CA VAL A 75 -3.08 -5.22 16.96
C VAL A 75 -3.75 -4.41 18.06
N ASN A 76 -4.94 -4.82 18.50
CA ASN A 76 -5.67 -4.20 19.60
C ASN A 76 -5.72 -5.07 20.86
N ARG A 77 -5.22 -6.29 20.80
CA ARG A 77 -5.08 -7.24 21.93
C ARG A 77 -3.66 -7.81 21.90
N PRO A 78 -2.66 -7.06 22.44
CA PRO A 78 -1.24 -7.41 22.34
C PRO A 78 -0.91 -8.80 22.88
N GLU A 79 -1.55 -9.22 23.95
CA GLU A 79 -1.35 -10.52 24.62
C GLU A 79 -1.69 -11.72 23.71
N SER A 80 -2.62 -11.54 22.77
CA SER A 80 -3.08 -12.59 21.85
C SER A 80 -2.73 -12.31 20.37
N GLY A 81 -2.18 -11.13 20.08
CA GLY A 81 -1.89 -10.67 18.72
C GLY A 81 -3.12 -10.48 17.84
N ARG A 82 -4.32 -10.47 18.43
CA ARG A 82 -5.57 -10.25 17.69
C ARG A 82 -5.70 -8.81 17.24
N ARG A 83 -6.45 -8.63 16.15
CA ARG A 83 -6.52 -7.36 15.42
C ARG A 83 -7.87 -6.65 15.56
N THR A 84 -7.92 -5.41 15.10
CA THR A 84 -9.14 -4.58 15.02
C THR A 84 -10.18 -5.18 14.08
N ALA A 85 -9.77 -5.80 12.98
CA ALA A 85 -10.64 -6.56 12.09
C ALA A 85 -10.67 -8.04 12.51
N PRO A 86 -11.85 -8.70 12.50
CA PRO A 86 -11.93 -10.15 12.67
C PRO A 86 -11.38 -10.86 11.42
N THR A 87 -10.94 -12.11 11.60
CA THR A 87 -10.60 -13.02 10.48
C THR A 87 -11.16 -14.41 10.78
N ALA A 88 -11.51 -15.16 9.75
CA ALA A 88 -11.98 -16.53 9.90
C ALA A 88 -10.90 -17.37 10.62
N ALA A 89 -11.30 -18.10 11.64
CA ALA A 89 -10.43 -18.92 12.48
C ALA A 89 -9.12 -18.22 12.97
N ASN A 90 -9.09 -16.90 12.99
CA ASN A 90 -7.93 -16.07 13.31
C ASN A 90 -6.72 -16.36 12.39
N TRP A 91 -6.93 -16.66 11.11
CA TRP A 91 -5.86 -16.91 10.15
C TRP A 91 -5.01 -15.68 9.87
N GLN A 92 -5.61 -14.49 9.96
CA GLN A 92 -4.93 -13.21 9.69
C GLN A 92 -4.19 -13.21 8.34
N GLU A 93 -4.79 -13.83 7.35
CA GLU A 93 -4.21 -14.10 6.04
C GLU A 93 -4.15 -12.87 5.14
N ILE A 94 -4.89 -11.79 5.48
CA ILE A 94 -4.90 -10.57 4.65
C ILE A 94 -3.73 -9.67 5.01
N ASP A 95 -2.83 -9.49 4.06
CA ASP A 95 -1.78 -8.49 4.06
C ASP A 95 -2.27 -7.18 3.45
N ILE A 96 -1.83 -6.05 4.02
CA ILE A 96 -2.13 -4.71 3.52
C ILE A 96 -0.85 -4.13 2.93
N TYR A 97 -0.83 -3.99 1.61
CA TYR A 97 0.23 -3.26 0.91
C TYR A 97 -0.21 -1.82 0.67
N LEU A 98 0.76 -0.91 0.72
CA LEU A 98 0.58 0.52 0.52
C LEU A 98 1.33 0.96 -0.72
N ALA A 99 0.62 1.30 -1.79
CA ALA A 99 1.22 1.96 -2.95
C ALA A 99 1.14 3.48 -2.74
N MET A 100 2.30 4.09 -2.62
CA MET A 100 2.53 5.53 -2.44
C MET A 100 3.47 6.06 -3.53
N ALA A 101 3.64 7.38 -3.63
CA ALA A 101 4.55 7.98 -4.61
C ALA A 101 6.01 7.53 -4.44
N GLU A 102 6.40 7.27 -3.20
CA GLU A 102 7.76 6.84 -2.83
C GLU A 102 8.02 5.36 -3.14
N GLY A 103 6.97 4.55 -3.29
CA GLY A 103 7.08 3.12 -3.52
C GLY A 103 5.98 2.28 -2.89
N LEU A 104 6.20 0.98 -2.91
CA LEU A 104 5.32 -0.02 -2.33
C LEU A 104 5.86 -0.49 -0.98
N TYR A 105 4.99 -0.51 0.02
CA TYR A 105 5.30 -1.01 1.35
C TYR A 105 4.32 -2.09 1.77
N LEU A 106 4.75 -2.97 2.67
CA LEU A 106 3.91 -3.93 3.39
C LEU A 106 3.73 -3.46 4.84
N TYR A 107 2.48 -3.34 5.29
CA TYR A 107 2.18 -3.04 6.69
C TYR A 107 2.39 -4.27 7.58
N GLU A 108 3.30 -4.18 8.54
CA GLU A 108 3.50 -5.17 9.59
C GLU A 108 2.80 -4.71 10.86
N ALA A 109 1.64 -5.30 11.12
CA ALA A 109 0.78 -4.84 12.23
C ALA A 109 1.39 -5.11 13.62
N LYS A 110 2.19 -6.19 13.78
CA LYS A 110 2.77 -6.57 15.08
C LYS A 110 3.81 -5.55 15.56
N SER A 111 4.67 -5.08 14.66
CA SER A 111 5.69 -4.06 14.94
C SER A 111 5.23 -2.64 14.60
N HIS A 112 4.03 -2.51 14.03
CA HIS A 112 3.47 -1.25 13.55
C HIS A 112 4.44 -0.50 12.62
N LEU A 113 4.92 -1.20 11.60
CA LEU A 113 6.00 -0.81 10.71
C LEU A 113 5.57 -0.95 9.25
N LEU A 114 6.07 -0.09 8.36
CA LEU A 114 6.01 -0.28 6.92
C LEU A 114 7.33 -0.88 6.44
N LYS A 115 7.26 -2.11 5.94
CA LYS A 115 8.41 -2.78 5.30
C LYS A 115 8.49 -2.38 3.83
N PRO A 116 9.64 -1.95 3.31
CA PRO A 116 9.81 -1.65 1.90
C PRO A 116 9.68 -2.92 1.06
N VAL A 117 9.00 -2.83 -0.08
CA VAL A 117 8.82 -3.94 -1.03
C VAL A 117 9.40 -3.58 -2.39
N LEU A 118 9.08 -2.39 -2.90
CA LEU A 118 9.52 -1.94 -4.22
C LEU A 118 9.69 -0.43 -4.23
N ALA A 119 10.86 0.07 -4.65
CA ALA A 119 11.18 1.50 -4.77
C ALA A 119 10.67 2.05 -6.12
N GLU A 120 9.37 1.87 -6.39
CA GLU A 120 8.72 2.30 -7.63
C GLU A 120 7.28 2.74 -7.34
N ASP A 121 6.84 3.84 -7.95
CA ASP A 121 5.45 4.29 -7.88
C ASP A 121 4.56 3.43 -8.77
N ILE A 122 3.88 2.46 -8.15
CA ILE A 122 2.95 1.55 -8.83
C ILE A 122 1.49 1.93 -8.64
N ARG A 123 1.18 3.13 -8.12
CA ARG A 123 -0.20 3.56 -7.85
C ARG A 123 -1.10 3.39 -9.07
N ALA A 124 -0.61 3.72 -10.27
CA ALA A 124 -1.34 3.57 -11.52
C ALA A 124 -1.80 2.14 -11.83
N LEU A 125 -1.10 1.12 -11.30
CA LEU A 125 -1.44 -0.30 -11.52
C LEU A 125 -2.51 -0.81 -10.54
N THR A 126 -2.82 -0.05 -9.48
CA THR A 126 -3.73 -0.50 -8.42
C THR A 126 -5.22 -0.48 -8.82
N GLY A 127 -5.53 -0.02 -10.02
CA GLY A 127 -6.89 -0.01 -10.59
C GLY A 127 -6.92 0.67 -11.95
N ARG A 128 -8.02 0.46 -12.67
CA ARG A 128 -8.22 1.02 -14.03
C ARG A 128 -8.84 2.43 -14.02
N GLN A 129 -9.19 2.95 -12.84
CA GLN A 129 -9.76 4.29 -12.69
C GLN A 129 -8.65 5.36 -12.75
N SER A 130 -8.93 6.50 -13.37
CA SER A 130 -7.94 7.57 -13.58
C SER A 130 -7.38 8.18 -12.29
N PHE A 131 -8.18 8.24 -11.23
CA PHE A 131 -7.79 8.88 -9.97
C PHE A 131 -6.75 8.09 -9.15
N VAL A 132 -6.53 6.80 -9.43
CA VAL A 132 -5.64 5.95 -8.61
C VAL A 132 -4.18 6.41 -8.63
N LYS A 133 -3.74 6.95 -9.76
CA LYS A 133 -2.35 7.44 -9.94
C LYS A 133 -2.08 8.76 -9.21
N ASP A 134 -3.13 9.58 -9.01
CA ASP A 134 -3.02 10.92 -8.43
C ASP A 134 -3.29 10.93 -6.92
N ALA A 135 -4.06 9.96 -6.42
CA ALA A 135 -4.34 9.82 -5.00
C ALA A 135 -3.08 9.53 -4.19
N PRO A 136 -2.95 10.05 -2.96
CA PRO A 136 -1.74 9.91 -2.16
C PRO A 136 -1.47 8.45 -1.74
N LEU A 137 -2.51 7.63 -1.60
CA LEU A 137 -2.41 6.25 -1.09
C LEU A 137 -3.41 5.33 -1.80
N ASN A 138 -2.93 4.16 -2.21
CA ASN A 138 -3.78 3.02 -2.54
C ASN A 138 -3.38 1.83 -1.67
N LEU A 139 -4.31 1.33 -0.88
CA LEU A 139 -4.19 0.06 -0.17
C LEU A 139 -4.48 -1.08 -1.16
N ILE A 140 -3.68 -2.14 -1.10
CA ILE A 140 -3.88 -3.38 -1.86
C ILE A 140 -3.99 -4.49 -0.84
N TYR A 141 -5.11 -5.21 -0.86
CA TYR A 141 -5.36 -6.33 0.03
C TYR A 141 -4.95 -7.62 -0.67
N VAL A 142 -4.08 -8.37 -0.03
CA VAL A 142 -3.52 -9.62 -0.55
C VAL A 142 -3.78 -10.74 0.45
N ALA A 143 -4.51 -11.75 0.03
CA ALA A 143 -4.70 -12.97 0.80
C ALA A 143 -3.50 -13.90 0.61
N ASP A 144 -2.90 -14.34 1.70
CA ASP A 144 -1.86 -15.38 1.72
C ASP A 144 -2.48 -16.72 2.12
N PHE A 145 -2.74 -17.56 1.13
CA PHE A 145 -3.38 -18.86 1.31
C PHE A 145 -2.54 -19.86 2.09
N SER A 146 -1.22 -19.64 2.19
CA SER A 146 -0.34 -20.46 3.02
C SER A 146 -0.68 -20.39 4.52
N ARG A 147 -1.32 -19.29 4.94
CA ARG A 147 -1.78 -19.09 6.32
C ARG A 147 -3.14 -19.73 6.63
N ILE A 148 -3.87 -20.17 5.59
CA ILE A 148 -5.19 -20.79 5.74
C ILE A 148 -5.00 -22.30 5.89
N GLY A 149 -5.17 -22.81 7.10
CA GLY A 149 -4.81 -24.18 7.46
C GLY A 149 -5.72 -25.27 6.86
N ARG A 150 -6.91 -24.94 6.28
CA ARG A 150 -7.89 -25.89 5.76
C ARG A 150 -8.85 -25.25 4.74
N GLY A 151 -9.56 -26.09 4.01
CA GLY A 151 -10.59 -25.68 3.05
C GLY A 151 -10.16 -25.79 1.60
N THR A 152 -11.14 -25.83 0.70
CA THR A 152 -10.95 -25.78 -0.75
C THR A 152 -10.49 -24.37 -1.17
N ASN A 153 -10.04 -24.21 -2.41
CA ASN A 153 -9.67 -22.89 -2.91
C ASN A 153 -10.87 -21.94 -2.93
N GLU A 154 -12.06 -22.44 -3.23
CA GLU A 154 -13.30 -21.66 -3.23
C GLU A 154 -13.65 -21.16 -1.83
N GLU A 155 -13.51 -22.01 -0.80
CA GLU A 155 -13.71 -21.61 0.59
C GLU A 155 -12.68 -20.58 1.04
N LYS A 156 -11.41 -20.78 0.66
CA LYS A 156 -10.33 -19.82 0.95
C LYS A 156 -10.60 -18.46 0.29
N ASP A 157 -11.00 -18.45 -0.99
CA ASP A 157 -11.39 -17.22 -1.69
C ASP A 157 -12.58 -16.54 -1.01
N PHE A 158 -13.60 -17.30 -0.60
CA PHE A 158 -14.77 -16.76 0.09
C PHE A 158 -14.42 -16.09 1.44
N PHE A 159 -13.69 -16.80 2.30
CA PHE A 159 -13.31 -16.24 3.60
C PHE A 159 -12.37 -15.05 3.45
N SER A 160 -11.38 -15.13 2.56
CA SER A 160 -10.47 -14.00 2.32
C SER A 160 -11.18 -12.78 1.74
N ALA A 161 -12.23 -12.97 0.92
CA ALA A 161 -13.06 -11.86 0.45
C ALA A 161 -13.86 -11.23 1.59
N ALA A 162 -14.45 -12.05 2.48
CA ALA A 162 -15.17 -11.56 3.66
C ALA A 162 -14.24 -10.80 4.62
N ASP A 163 -13.09 -11.38 4.94
CA ASP A 163 -12.10 -10.79 5.85
C ASP A 163 -11.52 -9.48 5.28
N THR A 164 -11.28 -9.43 3.97
CA THR A 164 -10.94 -8.17 3.27
C THR A 164 -12.05 -7.12 3.44
N GLY A 165 -13.32 -7.54 3.35
CA GLY A 165 -14.48 -6.65 3.54
C GLY A 165 -14.51 -6.02 4.94
N PHE A 166 -14.18 -6.79 5.99
CA PHE A 166 -14.09 -6.26 7.36
C PHE A 166 -13.01 -5.20 7.48
N ILE A 167 -11.81 -5.46 6.93
CA ILE A 167 -10.71 -4.50 6.92
C ILE A 167 -11.08 -3.24 6.14
N ALA A 168 -11.64 -3.41 4.94
CA ALA A 168 -12.02 -2.30 4.07
C ALA A 168 -13.11 -1.43 4.71
N GLN A 169 -14.05 -2.04 5.44
CA GLN A 169 -15.07 -1.29 6.17
C GLN A 169 -14.48 -0.47 7.33
N ASN A 170 -13.49 -1.00 8.06
CA ASN A 170 -12.77 -0.24 9.07
C ASN A 170 -12.11 1.01 8.47
N VAL A 171 -11.49 0.88 7.27
CA VAL A 171 -10.92 2.01 6.54
C VAL A 171 -11.99 3.03 6.15
N TYR A 172 -13.17 2.58 5.69
CA TYR A 172 -14.29 3.48 5.39
C TYR A 172 -14.73 4.27 6.62
N LEU A 173 -14.89 3.59 7.75
CA LEU A 173 -15.34 4.23 9.00
C LEU A 173 -14.28 5.22 9.50
N PHE A 174 -13.01 4.84 9.48
CA PHE A 174 -11.92 5.75 9.82
C PHE A 174 -11.95 7.01 8.93
N CYS A 175 -12.02 6.83 7.61
CA CYS A 175 -12.06 7.95 6.68
C CYS A 175 -13.27 8.87 6.90
N ALA A 176 -14.45 8.31 7.18
CA ALA A 176 -15.65 9.11 7.49
C ALA A 176 -15.50 9.88 8.82
N SER A 177 -14.84 9.28 9.82
CA SER A 177 -14.53 9.95 11.09
C SER A 177 -13.59 11.14 10.90
N GLU A 178 -12.56 10.97 10.07
CA GLU A 178 -11.49 11.97 9.83
C GLU A 178 -11.82 12.95 8.68
N GLY A 179 -12.98 12.85 8.05
CA GLY A 179 -13.36 13.70 6.92
C GLY A 179 -12.53 13.42 5.65
N MET A 180 -12.05 12.20 5.51
CA MET A 180 -11.24 11.74 4.37
C MET A 180 -12.10 11.08 3.30
N ALA A 181 -11.57 11.07 2.07
CA ALA A 181 -12.15 10.38 0.92
C ALA A 181 -11.61 8.95 0.81
N THR A 182 -12.47 7.99 0.48
CA THR A 182 -12.05 6.61 0.21
C THR A 182 -13.03 5.88 -0.71
N VAL A 183 -12.52 4.89 -1.47
CA VAL A 183 -13.33 3.95 -2.25
C VAL A 183 -12.62 2.62 -2.41
N VAL A 184 -13.32 1.51 -2.09
CA VAL A 184 -12.85 0.16 -2.40
C VAL A 184 -13.15 -0.20 -3.86
N ARG A 185 -12.28 -0.98 -4.48
CA ARG A 185 -12.33 -1.31 -5.92
C ARG A 185 -11.92 -2.76 -6.18
N ALA A 186 -12.59 -3.39 -7.17
CA ALA A 186 -12.27 -4.71 -7.70
C ALA A 186 -11.75 -4.65 -9.14
N ASN A 187 -11.93 -3.52 -9.84
CA ASN A 187 -11.49 -3.35 -11.24
C ASN A 187 -9.97 -3.11 -11.32
N ILE A 188 -9.21 -4.19 -11.18
CA ILE A 188 -7.76 -4.25 -11.13
C ILE A 188 -7.29 -5.26 -12.17
N ASP A 189 -6.20 -4.98 -12.87
CA ASP A 189 -5.45 -6.00 -13.61
C ASP A 189 -4.60 -6.80 -12.62
N LYS A 190 -5.24 -7.76 -11.93
CA LYS A 190 -4.61 -8.55 -10.88
C LYS A 190 -3.35 -9.30 -11.34
N PRO A 191 -3.31 -9.95 -12.53
CA PRO A 191 -2.10 -10.62 -12.99
C PRO A 191 -0.91 -9.69 -13.15
N THR A 192 -1.10 -8.53 -13.81
CA THR A 192 -0.04 -7.52 -13.99
C THR A 192 0.43 -6.96 -12.66
N LEU A 193 -0.51 -6.61 -11.77
CA LEU A 193 -0.17 -6.06 -10.45
C LEU A 193 0.56 -7.08 -9.57
N ALA A 194 0.10 -8.33 -9.54
CA ALA A 194 0.75 -9.41 -8.77
C ALA A 194 2.20 -9.67 -9.24
N LYS A 195 2.42 -9.67 -10.56
CA LYS A 195 3.76 -9.81 -11.15
C LYS A 195 4.67 -8.64 -10.73
N THR A 196 4.18 -7.40 -10.81
CA THR A 196 4.95 -6.20 -10.41
C THR A 196 5.28 -6.22 -8.92
N MET A 197 4.32 -6.64 -8.08
CA MET A 197 4.52 -6.79 -6.63
C MET A 197 5.38 -8.00 -6.25
N LYS A 198 5.73 -8.87 -7.21
CA LYS A 198 6.46 -10.13 -7.00
C LYS A 198 5.78 -11.07 -6.00
N LEU A 199 4.44 -11.15 -6.07
CA LEU A 199 3.68 -12.02 -5.20
C LEU A 199 3.97 -13.49 -5.48
N GLY A 200 4.00 -14.29 -4.42
CA GLY A 200 4.16 -15.75 -4.49
C GLY A 200 2.90 -16.47 -4.97
N PRO A 201 3.00 -17.78 -5.24
CA PRO A 201 1.89 -18.58 -5.81
C PRO A 201 0.67 -18.68 -4.89
N ASP A 202 0.86 -18.58 -3.57
CA ASP A 202 -0.21 -18.63 -2.57
C ASP A 202 -0.81 -17.25 -2.27
N GLN A 203 -0.27 -16.19 -2.85
CA GLN A 203 -0.70 -14.82 -2.60
C GLN A 203 -1.66 -14.34 -3.69
N ARG A 204 -2.84 -13.87 -3.30
CA ARG A 204 -3.91 -13.44 -4.22
C ARG A 204 -4.42 -12.06 -3.86
N ILE A 205 -4.41 -11.15 -4.83
CA ILE A 205 -5.01 -9.81 -4.66
C ILE A 205 -6.54 -9.99 -4.58
N THR A 206 -7.12 -9.55 -3.49
CA THR A 206 -8.58 -9.54 -3.31
C THR A 206 -9.18 -8.24 -3.86
N LEU A 207 -8.90 -7.12 -3.22
CA LEU A 207 -9.40 -5.78 -3.56
C LEU A 207 -8.27 -4.75 -3.44
N SER A 208 -8.53 -3.52 -3.88
CA SER A 208 -7.75 -2.35 -3.51
C SER A 208 -8.67 -1.24 -3.01
N GLN A 209 -8.11 -0.28 -2.25
CA GLN A 209 -8.86 0.84 -1.69
C GLN A 209 -8.03 2.11 -1.77
N THR A 210 -8.56 3.11 -2.46
CA THR A 210 -7.94 4.43 -2.51
C THR A 210 -8.32 5.22 -1.28
N VAL A 211 -7.34 5.91 -0.69
CA VAL A 211 -7.51 6.78 0.48
C VAL A 211 -6.78 8.10 0.26
N GLY A 212 -7.40 9.20 0.65
CA GLY A 212 -6.82 10.53 0.56
C GLY A 212 -7.76 11.60 1.08
N TYR A 213 -7.45 12.85 0.77
CA TYR A 213 -8.36 13.96 1.05
C TYR A 213 -9.26 14.22 -0.15
N ALA A 214 -10.49 14.66 0.10
CA ALA A 214 -11.39 15.06 -0.97
C ALA A 214 -10.80 16.23 -1.79
N LYS A 215 -10.98 16.20 -3.10
CA LYS A 215 -10.68 17.35 -3.95
C LYS A 215 -11.72 18.44 -3.65
N LYS A 216 -11.23 19.62 -3.31
CA LYS A 216 -12.07 20.81 -3.11
C LYS A 216 -12.50 21.39 -4.45
#